data_8a583f970d338cf15d5b2b44ee4d0d20
#
_entry.id   8a583f970d338cf15d5b2b44ee4d0d20
#
_cell.length_a   1.000
_cell.length_b   1.000
_cell.length_c   1.000
_cell.angle_alpha   90.00
_cell.angle_beta   90.00
_cell.angle_gamma   90.00
#
_symmetry.space_group_name_H-M   'P 1'
#
loop_
_entity.id
_entity.type
_entity.pdbx_description
1 polymer ?
#
loop_
_entity_poly.entity_id
_entity_poly.type
_entity_poly.pdbx_seq_one_letter_code
_entity_poly.pdbx_strand_id
1 'polypeptide(L)'
;GTQYYDDFTMRMYGKNTLYDLANGGGKSVLMLLLMQNMIPNCTLDEKQPIEKLFRTGNGNTTIHSLVEWKLDEQDRKEGYRYMTTGFCARKAKDVEGETVKKDVAAIEYFNYCIFYREYNKNDIINLPLSKDKERITFQGLRNYLKELEHRDMSLKVCIFDRKGEYQRFISGYGLHESQWEIIRGINKTEGHVRTYFETNYKTTRKVVEDLLIEGIIEKAYAVKTMRDGEDSDTMAKMLMDIKEQLTILAKKKKDITSYDHQAELIEVLRDKVASFMSLYQEQTNMEKLLADICVTGEEFVKNDAETLEKLEQTRNEKRAAKDDQRKRMECLKVARDKRHLEQLYGQIK
;
A
#
# COMPACT_ATOMS: atom_id res chain seq x y z
N GLY A 1 -12.72 -23.94 -17.75
CA GLY A 1 -13.97 -23.38 -17.23
C GLY A 1 -13.80 -21.90 -17.04
N THR A 2 -14.70 -21.11 -17.58
CA THR A 2 -14.75 -19.66 -17.37
C THR A 2 -15.18 -19.38 -15.92
N GLN A 3 -14.32 -18.73 -15.14
CA GLN A 3 -14.71 -18.22 -13.83
C GLN A 3 -15.60 -16.99 -14.03
N TYR A 4 -16.72 -16.95 -13.35
CA TYR A 4 -17.64 -15.81 -13.35
C TYR A 4 -17.56 -15.11 -11.99
N TYR A 5 -17.38 -13.80 -12.02
CA TYR A 5 -17.53 -12.95 -10.83
C TYR A 5 -19.00 -12.52 -10.74
N ASP A 6 -19.72 -13.05 -9.77
CA ASP A 6 -21.13 -12.69 -9.59
C ASP A 6 -21.27 -11.36 -8.86
N ASP A 7 -20.45 -11.16 -7.82
CA ASP A 7 -20.29 -9.90 -7.10
C ASP A 7 -18.85 -9.86 -6.55
N PHE A 8 -18.04 -8.97 -7.07
CA PHE A 8 -16.64 -8.89 -6.70
C PHE A 8 -16.26 -7.44 -6.44
N THR A 9 -15.89 -7.14 -5.22
CA THR A 9 -15.48 -5.81 -4.78
C THR A 9 -14.01 -5.82 -4.35
N MET A 10 -13.21 -4.96 -4.99
CA MET A 10 -11.83 -4.69 -4.61
C MET A 10 -11.76 -3.36 -3.87
N ARG A 11 -11.18 -3.35 -2.68
CA ARG A 11 -11.06 -2.14 -1.86
C ARG A 11 -9.62 -1.65 -1.85
N MET A 12 -9.35 -0.52 -2.48
CA MET A 12 -8.01 0.07 -2.57
C MET A 12 -7.78 1.18 -1.53
N TYR A 13 -8.85 1.79 -1.00
CA TYR A 13 -8.79 2.85 0.02
C TYR A 13 -7.89 4.04 -0.34
N GLY A 14 -7.73 4.33 -1.64
CA GLY A 14 -6.81 5.38 -2.11
C GLY A 14 -5.33 5.10 -1.83
N LYS A 15 -4.95 3.84 -1.63
CA LYS A 15 -3.57 3.42 -1.34
C LYS A 15 -3.05 2.51 -2.45
N ASN A 16 -1.72 2.44 -2.56
CA ASN A 16 -1.07 1.42 -3.37
C ASN A 16 -1.43 0.04 -2.83
N THR A 17 -2.04 -0.78 -3.68
CA THR A 17 -2.57 -2.07 -3.28
C THR A 17 -2.06 -3.15 -4.21
N LEU A 18 -1.56 -4.24 -3.65
CA LEU A 18 -1.15 -5.43 -4.38
C LEU A 18 -2.19 -6.53 -4.16
N TYR A 19 -2.77 -7.02 -5.25
CA TYR A 19 -3.65 -8.18 -5.25
C TYR A 19 -2.91 -9.38 -5.83
N ASP A 20 -2.71 -10.40 -5.02
CA ASP A 20 -2.20 -11.68 -5.47
C ASP A 20 -3.37 -12.63 -5.79
N LEU A 21 -3.46 -13.01 -7.05
CA LEU A 21 -4.46 -13.95 -7.56
C LEU A 21 -3.76 -15.18 -8.13
N ALA A 22 -4.22 -16.36 -7.76
CA ALA A 22 -3.73 -17.62 -8.28
C ALA A 22 -3.84 -17.66 -9.81
N ASN A 23 -3.03 -18.51 -10.45
CA ASN A 23 -3.13 -18.76 -11.89
C ASN A 23 -4.52 -19.31 -12.22
N GLY A 24 -5.16 -18.74 -13.25
CA GLY A 24 -6.56 -19.03 -13.57
C GLY A 24 -7.58 -18.22 -12.73
N GLY A 25 -7.15 -17.43 -11.74
CA GLY A 25 -8.00 -16.60 -10.89
C GLY A 25 -8.64 -15.38 -11.59
N GLY A 26 -8.52 -15.26 -12.91
CA GLY A 26 -9.20 -14.21 -13.68
C GLY A 26 -8.50 -12.87 -13.71
N LYS A 27 -7.18 -12.78 -13.45
CA LYS A 27 -6.40 -11.53 -13.50
C LYS A 27 -6.65 -10.71 -14.76
N SER A 28 -6.57 -11.35 -15.94
CA SER A 28 -6.79 -10.68 -17.23
C SER A 28 -8.24 -10.20 -17.41
N VAL A 29 -9.20 -10.94 -16.87
CA VAL A 29 -10.62 -10.55 -16.90
C VAL A 29 -10.85 -9.32 -16.01
N LEU A 30 -10.32 -9.32 -14.81
CA LEU A 30 -10.42 -8.17 -13.91
C LEU A 30 -9.78 -6.92 -14.51
N MET A 31 -8.58 -7.08 -15.09
CA MET A 31 -7.90 -5.97 -15.76
C MET A 31 -8.70 -5.47 -16.97
N LEU A 32 -9.24 -6.38 -17.79
CA LEU A 32 -10.08 -6.02 -18.92
C LEU A 32 -11.32 -5.24 -18.49
N LEU A 33 -12.00 -5.68 -17.42
CA LEU A 33 -13.18 -5.01 -16.89
C LEU A 33 -12.83 -3.64 -16.26
N LEU A 34 -11.72 -3.56 -15.55
CA LEU A 34 -11.22 -2.29 -15.03
C LEU A 34 -10.98 -1.29 -16.16
N MET A 35 -10.31 -1.72 -17.23
CA MET A 35 -10.00 -0.87 -18.39
C MET A 35 -11.25 -0.35 -19.10
N GLN A 36 -12.38 -1.04 -19.06
CA GLN A 36 -13.62 -0.56 -19.66
C GLN A 36 -14.13 0.76 -19.07
N ASN A 37 -13.72 1.06 -17.83
CA ASN A 37 -14.07 2.34 -17.19
C ASN A 37 -13.22 3.51 -17.68
N MET A 38 -12.07 3.27 -18.31
CA MET A 38 -11.20 4.32 -18.83
C MET A 38 -11.14 4.31 -20.36
N ILE A 39 -11.12 3.11 -20.95
CA ILE A 39 -11.08 2.93 -22.40
C ILE A 39 -12.22 1.98 -22.80
N PRO A 40 -13.44 2.50 -22.99
CA PRO A 40 -14.59 1.68 -23.34
C PRO A 40 -14.35 0.85 -24.59
N ASN A 41 -14.82 -0.39 -24.56
CA ASN A 41 -14.73 -1.35 -25.64
C ASN A 41 -13.28 -1.67 -26.06
N CYS A 42 -12.32 -1.58 -25.14
CA CYS A 42 -10.94 -2.01 -25.39
C CYS A 42 -10.77 -3.53 -25.20
N THR A 43 -9.71 -4.06 -25.80
CA THR A 43 -9.25 -5.44 -25.61
C THR A 43 -7.84 -5.45 -25.02
N LEU A 44 -7.53 -6.38 -24.13
CA LEU A 44 -6.16 -6.66 -23.68
C LEU A 44 -5.48 -7.70 -24.55
N ASP A 45 -6.24 -8.72 -24.97
CA ASP A 45 -5.78 -9.78 -25.84
C ASP A 45 -6.82 -9.97 -26.97
N GLU A 46 -6.37 -10.02 -28.22
CA GLU A 46 -7.22 -10.25 -29.38
C GLU A 46 -7.93 -11.61 -29.31
N LYS A 47 -7.34 -12.57 -28.59
CA LYS A 47 -7.93 -13.91 -28.40
C LYS A 47 -9.02 -13.93 -27.33
N GLN A 48 -9.08 -12.89 -26.50
CA GLN A 48 -10.04 -12.76 -25.38
C GLN A 48 -10.79 -11.42 -25.42
N PRO A 49 -11.57 -11.19 -26.48
CA PRO A 49 -12.41 -10.00 -26.53
C PRO A 49 -13.51 -10.05 -25.48
N ILE A 50 -14.07 -8.88 -25.14
CA ILE A 50 -15.08 -8.74 -24.08
C ILE A 50 -16.33 -9.60 -24.36
N GLU A 51 -16.66 -9.85 -25.62
CA GLU A 51 -17.80 -10.68 -26.04
C GLU A 51 -17.73 -12.10 -25.44
N LYS A 52 -16.54 -12.62 -25.22
CA LYS A 52 -16.33 -13.95 -24.63
C LYS A 52 -16.65 -14.01 -23.13
N LEU A 53 -16.82 -12.86 -22.48
CA LEU A 53 -17.21 -12.80 -21.08
C LEU A 53 -18.71 -13.03 -20.87
N PHE A 54 -19.51 -12.93 -21.93
CA PHE A 54 -20.95 -13.18 -21.83
C PHE A 54 -21.23 -14.68 -21.76
N ARG A 55 -22.15 -15.06 -20.86
CA ARG A 55 -22.60 -16.45 -20.74
C ARG A 55 -23.33 -16.88 -22.02
N THR A 56 -23.08 -18.10 -22.45
CA THR A 56 -23.86 -18.74 -23.48
C THR A 56 -25.14 -19.29 -22.85
N GLY A 57 -26.30 -18.80 -23.30
CA GLY A 57 -27.64 -19.24 -22.83
C GLY A 57 -28.67 -18.11 -22.83
N ASN A 58 -29.92 -18.46 -22.59
CA ASN A 58 -31.08 -17.54 -22.65
C ASN A 58 -31.21 -16.63 -21.40
N GLY A 59 -30.20 -16.51 -20.56
CA GLY A 59 -30.24 -15.68 -19.34
C GLY A 59 -29.86 -14.22 -19.60
N ASN A 60 -30.20 -13.36 -18.63
CA ASN A 60 -29.76 -11.97 -18.64
C ASN A 60 -28.23 -11.86 -18.56
N THR A 61 -27.62 -11.51 -19.69
CA THR A 61 -26.16 -11.47 -19.86
C THR A 61 -25.68 -10.03 -19.84
N THR A 62 -25.79 -9.38 -18.68
CA THR A 62 -25.28 -8.02 -18.49
C THR A 62 -23.96 -8.06 -17.74
N ILE A 63 -23.00 -7.26 -18.15
CA ILE A 63 -21.72 -7.07 -17.48
C ILE A 63 -21.73 -5.66 -16.91
N HIS A 64 -21.34 -5.55 -15.63
CA HIS A 64 -21.13 -4.29 -14.94
C HIS A 64 -19.70 -4.22 -14.43
N SER A 65 -19.05 -3.10 -14.68
CA SER A 65 -17.75 -2.78 -14.09
C SER A 65 -17.76 -1.34 -13.61
N LEU A 66 -17.40 -1.13 -12.35
CA LEU A 66 -17.45 0.16 -11.72
C LEU A 66 -16.14 0.44 -11.00
N VAL A 67 -15.75 1.72 -11.01
CA VAL A 67 -14.60 2.21 -10.23
C VAL A 67 -15.01 3.48 -9.50
N GLU A 68 -14.77 3.49 -8.20
CA GLU A 68 -14.97 4.68 -7.37
C GLU A 68 -13.66 5.43 -7.23
N TRP A 69 -13.71 6.73 -7.51
CA TRP A 69 -12.60 7.67 -7.45
C TRP A 69 -12.85 8.68 -6.33
N LYS A 70 -11.84 8.89 -5.51
CA LYS A 70 -11.80 10.04 -4.63
C LYS A 70 -11.18 11.19 -5.40
N LEU A 71 -11.93 12.26 -5.61
CA LEU A 71 -11.47 13.42 -6.36
C LEU A 71 -10.52 14.26 -5.52
N ASP A 72 -9.41 14.68 -6.14
CA ASP A 72 -8.49 15.64 -5.55
C ASP A 72 -9.16 17.02 -5.46
N GLU A 73 -8.68 17.88 -4.57
CA GLU A 73 -9.31 19.19 -4.33
C GLU A 73 -9.43 20.04 -5.59
N GLN A 74 -8.47 19.89 -6.50
CA GLN A 74 -8.45 20.60 -7.79
C GLN A 74 -9.56 20.13 -8.75
N ASP A 75 -9.98 18.89 -8.63
CA ASP A 75 -10.93 18.24 -9.53
C ASP A 75 -12.36 18.24 -8.96
N ARG A 76 -12.55 18.74 -7.73
CA ARG A 76 -13.86 18.86 -7.09
C ARG A 76 -14.67 19.99 -7.68
N LYS A 77 -15.54 19.65 -8.60
CA LYS A 77 -16.53 20.59 -9.16
C LYS A 77 -17.82 20.48 -8.37
N GLU A 78 -18.54 21.57 -8.19
CA GLU A 78 -19.83 21.63 -7.50
C GLU A 78 -19.80 20.99 -6.07
N GLY A 79 -18.60 20.85 -5.48
CA GLY A 79 -18.42 20.28 -4.14
C GLY A 79 -18.47 18.76 -4.06
N TYR A 80 -18.52 18.05 -5.17
CA TYR A 80 -18.44 16.58 -5.19
C TYR A 80 -17.05 16.09 -4.79
N ARG A 81 -17.00 15.09 -3.93
CA ARG A 81 -15.76 14.50 -3.41
C ARG A 81 -15.43 13.16 -4.06
N TYR A 82 -16.44 12.48 -4.57
CA TYR A 82 -16.34 11.16 -5.14
C TYR A 82 -16.99 11.13 -6.52
N MET A 83 -16.43 10.30 -7.38
CA MET A 83 -16.97 10.00 -8.70
C MET A 83 -16.94 8.49 -8.89
N THR A 84 -18.06 7.87 -9.17
CA THR A 84 -18.07 6.48 -9.65
C THR A 84 -18.18 6.50 -11.16
N THR A 85 -17.20 5.88 -11.84
CA THR A 85 -17.30 5.56 -13.26
C THR A 85 -17.88 4.16 -13.41
N GLY A 86 -18.78 3.98 -14.37
CA GLY A 86 -19.39 2.69 -14.63
C GLY A 86 -19.44 2.35 -16.12
N PHE A 87 -19.27 1.07 -16.38
CA PHE A 87 -19.44 0.45 -17.70
C PHE A 87 -20.51 -0.62 -17.60
N CYS A 88 -21.53 -0.54 -18.46
CA CYS A 88 -22.57 -1.53 -18.57
C CYS A 88 -22.63 -2.02 -20.02
N ALA A 89 -22.54 -3.34 -20.21
CA ALA A 89 -22.59 -3.94 -21.53
C ALA A 89 -23.53 -5.14 -21.59
N ARG A 90 -24.11 -5.36 -22.76
CA ARG A 90 -24.87 -6.56 -23.10
C ARG A 90 -24.44 -7.07 -24.47
N LYS A 91 -24.69 -8.34 -24.75
CA LYS A 91 -24.55 -8.88 -26.09
C LYS A 91 -25.55 -8.19 -27.02
N ALA A 92 -25.08 -7.74 -28.19
CA ALA A 92 -25.97 -7.20 -29.20
C ALA A 92 -26.99 -8.28 -29.62
N LYS A 93 -28.24 -7.88 -29.83
CA LYS A 93 -29.26 -8.79 -30.34
C LYS A 93 -28.95 -9.09 -31.78
N ASP A 94 -28.92 -10.37 -32.13
CA ASP A 94 -28.86 -10.77 -33.53
C ASP A 94 -30.14 -10.25 -34.22
N VAL A 95 -30.00 -9.36 -35.18
CA VAL A 95 -31.13 -8.90 -35.99
C VAL A 95 -31.41 -10.04 -36.97
N GLU A 96 -32.50 -10.74 -36.74
CA GLU A 96 -32.97 -11.77 -37.67
C GLU A 96 -33.21 -11.13 -39.04
N GLY A 97 -32.45 -11.53 -40.07
CA GLY A 97 -32.78 -11.26 -41.47
C GLY A 97 -31.75 -10.50 -42.31
N GLU A 98 -30.69 -9.98 -41.77
CA GLU A 98 -29.59 -9.42 -42.59
C GLU A 98 -28.34 -10.31 -42.52
N THR A 99 -27.81 -10.65 -43.68
CA THR A 99 -26.47 -11.28 -43.83
C THR A 99 -25.48 -10.41 -43.07
N VAL A 100 -25.08 -10.89 -41.88
CA VAL A 100 -24.23 -10.20 -40.93
C VAL A 100 -22.94 -9.79 -41.64
N LYS A 101 -22.84 -8.53 -42.00
CA LYS A 101 -21.54 -7.92 -42.28
C LYS A 101 -20.72 -8.06 -41.00
N LYS A 102 -19.54 -8.63 -41.10
CA LYS A 102 -18.60 -8.92 -39.99
C LYS A 102 -18.19 -7.72 -39.11
N ASP A 103 -18.73 -6.54 -39.36
CA ASP A 103 -18.37 -5.28 -38.72
C ASP A 103 -19.43 -4.73 -37.74
N VAL A 104 -20.48 -5.50 -37.41
CA VAL A 104 -21.46 -5.07 -36.40
C VAL A 104 -20.83 -5.32 -35.04
N ALA A 105 -20.80 -4.27 -34.20
CA ALA A 105 -20.32 -4.34 -32.84
C ALA A 105 -21.00 -5.49 -32.10
N ALA A 106 -20.25 -6.50 -31.69
CA ALA A 106 -20.76 -7.69 -31.02
C ALA A 106 -21.37 -7.41 -29.64
N ILE A 107 -21.23 -6.18 -29.13
CA ILE A 107 -21.79 -5.73 -27.85
C ILE A 107 -22.44 -4.35 -27.97
N GLU A 108 -23.49 -4.17 -27.19
CA GLU A 108 -24.03 -2.85 -26.88
C GLU A 108 -23.55 -2.44 -25.49
N TYR A 109 -23.09 -1.21 -25.33
CA TYR A 109 -22.63 -0.70 -24.05
C TYR A 109 -22.95 0.77 -23.86
N PHE A 110 -22.97 1.22 -22.62
CA PHE A 110 -22.92 2.62 -22.24
C PHE A 110 -22.02 2.80 -21.02
N ASN A 111 -21.45 4.00 -20.90
CA ASN A 111 -20.73 4.41 -19.71
C ASN A 111 -21.54 5.44 -18.94
N TYR A 112 -21.26 5.56 -17.66
CA TYR A 112 -21.92 6.53 -16.81
C TYR A 112 -20.99 7.00 -15.70
N CYS A 113 -21.27 8.19 -15.15
CA CYS A 113 -20.62 8.73 -13.98
C CYS A 113 -21.68 9.11 -12.94
N ILE A 114 -21.42 8.79 -11.68
CA ILE A 114 -22.23 9.21 -10.54
C ILE A 114 -21.33 10.01 -9.61
N PHE A 115 -21.75 11.24 -9.28
CA PHE A 115 -21.01 12.12 -8.37
C PHE A 115 -21.76 12.27 -7.06
N TYR A 116 -21.04 12.25 -5.96
CA TYR A 116 -21.57 12.43 -4.62
C TYR A 116 -20.56 13.07 -3.68
N ARG A 117 -21.08 13.65 -2.59
CA ARG A 117 -20.27 14.38 -1.61
C ARG A 117 -19.82 13.48 -0.47
N GLU A 118 -20.67 12.57 -0.07
CA GLU A 118 -20.46 11.65 1.04
C GLU A 118 -20.97 10.27 0.67
N TYR A 119 -20.48 9.25 1.34
CA TYR A 119 -21.00 7.90 1.16
C TYR A 119 -22.45 7.83 1.59
N ASN A 120 -23.28 7.26 0.73
CA ASN A 120 -24.72 7.11 0.94
C ASN A 120 -25.21 5.78 0.35
N LYS A 121 -26.54 5.58 0.28
CA LYS A 121 -27.15 4.37 -0.29
C LYS A 121 -26.88 4.14 -1.79
N ASN A 122 -26.36 5.12 -2.49
CA ASN A 122 -26.07 5.06 -3.93
C ASN A 122 -24.56 5.00 -4.21
N ASP A 123 -23.75 4.70 -3.20
CA ASP A 123 -22.34 4.39 -3.37
C ASP A 123 -22.18 3.12 -4.21
N ILE A 124 -20.97 2.92 -4.73
CA ILE A 124 -20.64 1.76 -5.56
C ILE A 124 -21.10 0.41 -4.95
N ILE A 125 -21.07 0.28 -3.63
CA ILE A 125 -21.47 -0.94 -2.91
C ILE A 125 -22.99 -1.05 -2.77
N ASN A 126 -23.67 0.09 -2.69
CA ASN A 126 -25.11 0.16 -2.41
C ASN A 126 -25.95 0.29 -3.68
N LEU A 127 -25.34 0.39 -4.86
CA LEU A 127 -26.05 0.40 -6.11
C LEU A 127 -26.78 -0.94 -6.33
N PRO A 128 -28.02 -0.96 -6.80
CA PRO A 128 -28.84 -2.17 -6.95
C PRO A 128 -28.45 -2.94 -8.23
N LEU A 129 -27.17 -3.32 -8.35
CA LEU A 129 -26.67 -4.03 -9.53
C LEU A 129 -27.03 -5.51 -9.53
N SER A 130 -27.22 -6.09 -8.34
CA SER A 130 -27.65 -7.47 -8.15
C SER A 130 -28.69 -7.55 -7.05
N LYS A 131 -29.78 -8.26 -7.31
CA LYS A 131 -30.82 -8.57 -6.33
C LYS A 131 -31.22 -10.03 -6.49
N ASP A 132 -31.22 -10.79 -5.39
CA ASP A 132 -31.62 -12.21 -5.36
C ASP A 132 -30.82 -13.10 -6.36
N LYS A 133 -29.54 -12.78 -6.57
CA LYS A 133 -28.62 -13.40 -7.58
C LYS A 133 -28.96 -13.05 -9.01
N GLU A 134 -29.94 -12.22 -9.26
CA GLU A 134 -30.20 -11.68 -10.59
C GLU A 134 -29.55 -10.31 -10.74
N ARG A 135 -28.86 -10.11 -11.85
CA ARG A 135 -28.27 -8.82 -12.20
C ARG A 135 -29.32 -7.92 -12.82
N ILE A 136 -29.21 -6.62 -12.50
CA ILE A 136 -30.03 -5.63 -13.18
C ILE A 136 -29.81 -5.69 -14.69
N THR A 137 -30.87 -5.59 -15.47
CA THR A 137 -30.78 -5.60 -16.93
C THR A 137 -30.12 -4.32 -17.44
N PHE A 138 -29.58 -4.35 -18.63
CA PHE A 138 -29.03 -3.18 -19.32
C PHE A 138 -30.00 -2.00 -19.34
N GLN A 139 -31.24 -2.22 -19.72
CA GLN A 139 -32.26 -1.19 -19.75
C GLN A 139 -32.73 -0.81 -18.33
N GLY A 140 -32.80 -1.77 -17.43
CA GLY A 140 -33.16 -1.53 -16.02
C GLY A 140 -32.16 -0.60 -15.34
N LEU A 141 -30.85 -0.81 -15.52
CA LEU A 141 -29.83 0.08 -14.99
C LEU A 141 -29.94 1.49 -15.60
N ARG A 142 -30.12 1.56 -16.92
CA ARG A 142 -30.25 2.84 -17.60
C ARG A 142 -31.45 3.67 -17.09
N ASN A 143 -32.59 3.03 -16.89
CA ASN A 143 -33.78 3.68 -16.32
C ASN A 143 -33.53 4.07 -14.86
N TYR A 144 -32.94 3.20 -14.07
CA TYR A 144 -32.58 3.50 -12.69
C TYR A 144 -31.68 4.74 -12.58
N LEU A 145 -30.64 4.83 -13.42
CA LEU A 145 -29.72 5.96 -13.42
C LEU A 145 -30.40 7.27 -13.83
N LYS A 146 -31.31 7.25 -14.79
CA LYS A 146 -32.09 8.43 -15.18
C LYS A 146 -33.01 8.91 -14.06
N GLU A 147 -33.60 8.00 -13.31
CA GLU A 147 -34.48 8.35 -12.17
C GLU A 147 -33.70 8.74 -10.91
N LEU A 148 -32.46 8.27 -10.78
CA LEU A 148 -31.62 8.46 -9.59
C LEU A 148 -31.37 9.94 -9.31
N GLU A 149 -31.02 10.72 -10.33
CA GLU A 149 -30.75 12.14 -10.21
C GLU A 149 -32.04 12.93 -9.81
N HIS A 150 -33.18 12.50 -10.31
CA HIS A 150 -34.48 13.12 -9.95
C HIS A 150 -34.91 12.77 -8.52
N ARG A 151 -34.54 11.59 -8.03
CA ARG A 151 -34.86 11.14 -6.66
C ARG A 151 -33.93 11.71 -5.60
N ASP A 152 -32.69 11.97 -5.95
CA ASP A 152 -31.66 12.43 -5.01
C ASP A 152 -30.85 13.58 -5.63
N MET A 153 -31.28 14.80 -5.33
CA MET A 153 -30.63 16.03 -5.81
C MET A 153 -29.21 16.23 -5.26
N SER A 154 -28.75 15.41 -4.31
CA SER A 154 -27.36 15.44 -3.83
C SER A 154 -26.40 14.75 -4.77
N LEU A 155 -26.89 14.03 -5.75
CA LEU A 155 -26.15 13.29 -6.76
C LEU A 155 -26.19 14.02 -8.10
N LYS A 156 -25.16 13.74 -8.91
CA LYS A 156 -25.16 14.10 -10.33
C LYS A 156 -24.88 12.84 -11.13
N VAL A 157 -25.73 12.54 -12.11
CA VAL A 157 -25.60 11.35 -12.95
C VAL A 157 -25.44 11.75 -14.39
N CYS A 158 -24.38 11.25 -15.03
CA CYS A 158 -24.12 11.46 -16.44
C CYS A 158 -24.09 10.11 -17.15
N ILE A 159 -24.82 9.96 -18.26
CA ILE A 159 -24.87 8.73 -19.06
C ILE A 159 -24.35 9.05 -20.46
N PHE A 160 -23.48 8.18 -20.97
CA PHE A 160 -22.81 8.38 -22.25
C PHE A 160 -23.00 7.15 -23.16
N ASP A 161 -23.51 7.37 -24.34
CA ASP A 161 -23.67 6.36 -25.38
C ASP A 161 -22.47 6.33 -26.34
N ARG A 162 -21.68 7.38 -26.37
CA ARG A 162 -20.51 7.52 -27.26
C ARG A 162 -19.21 7.53 -26.47
N LYS A 163 -18.28 6.68 -26.88
CA LYS A 163 -16.95 6.57 -26.28
C LYS A 163 -16.23 7.92 -26.17
N GLY A 164 -16.22 8.71 -27.27
CA GLY A 164 -15.49 9.98 -27.29
C GLY A 164 -16.08 11.07 -26.37
N GLU A 165 -17.39 11.08 -26.16
CA GLU A 165 -18.03 12.01 -25.21
C GLU A 165 -17.66 11.63 -23.78
N TYR A 166 -17.72 10.35 -23.45
CA TYR A 166 -17.34 9.82 -22.14
C TYR A 166 -15.88 10.11 -21.83
N GLN A 167 -14.97 9.79 -22.75
CA GLN A 167 -13.52 10.00 -22.54
C GLN A 167 -13.17 11.48 -22.37
N ARG A 168 -13.76 12.37 -23.18
CA ARG A 168 -13.64 13.83 -22.98
C ARG A 168 -14.13 14.26 -21.60
N PHE A 169 -15.23 13.71 -21.15
CA PHE A 169 -15.80 14.05 -19.86
C PHE A 169 -14.90 13.63 -18.72
N ILE A 170 -14.43 12.36 -18.67
CA ILE A 170 -13.58 11.85 -17.59
C ILE A 170 -12.17 12.45 -17.61
N SER A 171 -11.65 12.86 -18.78
CA SER A 171 -10.36 13.53 -18.88
C SER A 171 -10.33 14.84 -18.10
N GLY A 172 -11.47 15.52 -17.98
CA GLY A 172 -11.62 16.70 -17.15
C GLY A 172 -11.55 16.45 -15.63
N TYR A 173 -11.45 15.18 -15.23
CA TYR A 173 -11.22 14.75 -13.85
C TYR A 173 -9.89 13.98 -13.71
N GLY A 174 -8.95 14.22 -14.64
CA GLY A 174 -7.62 13.64 -14.59
C GLY A 174 -7.49 12.23 -15.16
N LEU A 175 -8.57 11.63 -15.68
CA LEU A 175 -8.58 10.27 -16.24
C LEU A 175 -8.33 10.34 -17.77
N HIS A 176 -7.07 10.52 -18.16
CA HIS A 176 -6.70 10.67 -19.55
C HIS A 176 -6.53 9.33 -20.26
N GLU A 177 -7.13 9.16 -21.44
CA GLU A 177 -7.04 7.94 -22.25
C GLU A 177 -5.61 7.55 -22.55
N SER A 178 -4.76 8.51 -22.90
CA SER A 178 -3.34 8.28 -23.24
C SER A 178 -2.59 7.51 -22.14
N GLN A 179 -2.81 7.87 -20.87
CA GLN A 179 -2.17 7.21 -19.75
C GLN A 179 -2.63 5.74 -19.59
N TRP A 180 -3.91 5.50 -19.79
CA TRP A 180 -4.49 4.16 -19.68
C TRP A 180 -4.14 3.28 -20.89
N GLU A 181 -3.94 3.88 -22.07
CA GLU A 181 -3.43 3.17 -23.26
C GLU A 181 -2.01 2.64 -23.04
N ILE A 182 -1.16 3.36 -22.32
CA ILE A 182 0.17 2.88 -21.94
C ILE A 182 0.04 1.65 -21.03
N ILE A 183 -0.80 1.75 -19.98
CA ILE A 183 -1.04 0.63 -19.07
C ILE A 183 -1.61 -0.57 -19.83
N ARG A 184 -2.55 -0.33 -20.73
CA ARG A 184 -3.10 -1.37 -21.61
C ARG A 184 -2.04 -2.00 -22.49
N GLY A 185 -1.19 -1.19 -23.12
CA GLY A 185 -0.11 -1.63 -23.98
C GLY A 185 0.92 -2.49 -23.24
N ILE A 186 1.30 -2.09 -22.02
CA ILE A 186 2.20 -2.88 -21.17
C ILE A 186 1.57 -4.24 -20.83
N ASN A 187 0.29 -4.28 -20.51
CA ASN A 187 -0.41 -5.53 -20.21
C ASN A 187 -0.54 -6.47 -21.42
N LYS A 188 -0.60 -5.93 -22.64
CA LYS A 188 -0.53 -6.74 -23.87
C LYS A 188 0.80 -7.48 -24.04
N THR A 189 1.87 -6.98 -23.47
CA THR A 189 3.20 -7.59 -23.48
C THR A 189 3.47 -8.43 -22.22
N GLU A 190 2.44 -9.04 -21.66
CA GLU A 190 2.52 -9.85 -20.43
C GLU A 190 3.11 -9.08 -19.23
N GLY A 191 2.98 -7.76 -19.22
CA GLY A 191 3.51 -6.88 -18.17
C GLY A 191 4.98 -6.53 -18.31
N HIS A 192 5.62 -6.86 -19.40
CA HIS A 192 7.02 -6.49 -19.66
C HIS A 192 7.15 -5.05 -20.12
N VAL A 193 7.28 -4.14 -19.18
CA VAL A 193 7.42 -2.70 -19.41
C VAL A 193 8.54 -2.40 -20.42
N ARG A 194 9.70 -3.02 -20.24
CA ARG A 194 10.84 -2.83 -21.14
C ARG A 194 10.50 -3.21 -22.58
N THR A 195 9.89 -4.37 -22.79
CA THR A 195 9.49 -4.85 -24.12
C THR A 195 8.48 -3.90 -24.78
N TYR A 196 7.53 -3.36 -24.00
CA TYR A 196 6.59 -2.38 -24.49
C TYR A 196 7.29 -1.13 -25.02
N PHE A 197 8.22 -0.55 -24.25
CA PHE A 197 8.93 0.64 -24.63
C PHE A 197 9.89 0.41 -25.81
N GLU A 198 10.65 -0.68 -25.80
CA GLU A 198 11.57 -1.02 -26.88
C GLU A 198 10.84 -1.29 -28.22
N THR A 199 9.63 -1.85 -28.16
CA THR A 199 8.84 -2.14 -29.35
C THR A 199 8.18 -0.89 -29.93
N ASN A 200 7.60 -0.05 -29.09
CA ASN A 200 6.81 1.10 -29.54
C ASN A 200 7.67 2.38 -29.71
N TYR A 201 8.74 2.52 -28.94
CA TYR A 201 9.55 3.73 -28.91
C TYR A 201 11.02 3.41 -29.14
N LYS A 202 11.44 3.44 -30.41
CA LYS A 202 12.84 3.11 -30.80
C LYS A 202 13.88 4.11 -30.29
N THR A 203 13.49 5.33 -29.94
CA THR A 203 14.38 6.39 -29.48
C THR A 203 13.75 7.18 -28.34
N THR A 204 14.59 7.73 -27.47
CA THR A 204 14.16 8.62 -26.38
C THR A 204 13.36 9.83 -26.90
N ARG A 205 13.75 10.35 -28.09
CA ARG A 205 13.03 11.43 -28.75
C ARG A 205 11.57 11.06 -29.02
N LYS A 206 11.34 9.84 -29.51
CA LYS A 206 9.99 9.33 -29.80
C LYS A 206 9.15 9.16 -28.53
N VAL A 207 9.77 8.76 -27.42
CA VAL A 207 9.10 8.74 -26.10
C VAL A 207 8.65 10.16 -25.71
N VAL A 208 9.50 11.16 -25.92
CA VAL A 208 9.16 12.56 -25.60
C VAL A 208 8.05 13.08 -26.51
N GLU A 209 8.17 12.87 -27.83
CA GLU A 209 7.21 13.38 -28.82
C GLU A 209 5.83 12.71 -28.65
N ASP A 210 5.76 11.39 -28.63
CA ASP A 210 4.50 10.64 -28.69
C ASP A 210 3.82 10.48 -27.31
N LEU A 211 4.57 10.57 -26.21
CA LEU A 211 4.05 10.26 -24.89
C LEU A 211 3.98 11.51 -23.99
N LEU A 212 5.03 12.31 -23.96
CA LEU A 212 5.03 13.50 -23.09
C LEU A 212 4.33 14.68 -23.77
N ILE A 213 4.62 14.96 -25.04
CA ILE A 213 4.02 16.10 -25.73
C ILE A 213 2.54 15.86 -25.99
N GLU A 214 2.15 14.68 -26.46
CA GLU A 214 0.74 14.33 -26.64
C GLU A 214 -0.04 14.38 -25.30
N GLY A 215 0.51 13.85 -24.22
CA GLY A 215 -0.10 13.92 -22.90
C GLY A 215 -0.22 15.36 -22.37
N ILE A 216 0.72 16.24 -22.68
CA ILE A 216 0.63 17.67 -22.33
C ILE A 216 -0.46 18.36 -23.15
N ILE A 217 -0.50 18.09 -24.44
CA ILE A 217 -1.51 18.64 -25.34
C ILE A 217 -2.90 18.17 -24.90
N GLU A 218 -3.10 16.88 -24.65
CA GLU A 218 -4.37 16.33 -24.19
C GLU A 218 -4.85 16.99 -22.90
N LYS A 219 -3.97 17.18 -21.92
CA LYS A 219 -4.29 17.89 -20.68
C LYS A 219 -4.63 19.36 -20.92
N ALA A 220 -3.90 20.03 -21.77
CA ALA A 220 -4.17 21.42 -22.12
C ALA A 220 -5.54 21.57 -22.80
N TYR A 221 -5.89 20.67 -23.72
CA TYR A 221 -7.20 20.64 -24.36
C TYR A 221 -8.34 20.32 -23.41
N ALA A 222 -8.16 19.36 -22.51
CA ALA A 222 -9.18 18.99 -21.53
C ALA A 222 -9.54 20.16 -20.60
N VAL A 223 -8.54 20.95 -20.21
CA VAL A 223 -8.76 22.17 -19.40
C VAL A 223 -9.49 23.24 -20.19
N LYS A 224 -9.22 23.35 -21.50
CA LYS A 224 -9.82 24.38 -22.35
C LYS A 224 -11.27 24.10 -22.70
N THR A 225 -11.60 22.85 -23.07
CA THR A 225 -13.00 22.45 -23.41
C THR A 225 -13.96 22.58 -22.24
N MET A 226 -13.47 22.66 -21.03
CA MET A 226 -14.32 22.87 -19.84
C MET A 226 -14.52 24.35 -19.46
N ARG A 227 -13.64 25.25 -19.95
CA ARG A 227 -13.74 26.68 -19.66
C ARG A 227 -14.54 27.48 -20.70
N ASP A 228 -14.52 27.02 -21.94
CA ASP A 228 -15.09 27.78 -23.05
C ASP A 228 -16.28 27.03 -23.67
N GLY A 229 -17.48 27.46 -23.34
CA GLY A 229 -18.69 27.15 -24.07
C GLY A 229 -18.85 27.97 -25.35
N GLU A 230 -17.85 28.72 -25.81
CA GLU A 230 -17.93 29.56 -27.01
C GLU A 230 -16.60 29.61 -27.79
N ASP A 231 -16.78 29.40 -29.07
CA ASP A 231 -15.98 29.66 -30.28
C ASP A 231 -14.50 30.06 -30.20
N SER A 232 -13.79 29.24 -30.97
CA SER A 232 -12.67 29.61 -31.86
C SER A 232 -11.96 30.95 -31.58
N ASP A 233 -10.91 30.93 -30.82
CA ASP A 233 -9.90 31.96 -30.98
C ASP A 233 -8.50 31.35 -31.07
N THR A 234 -8.08 31.35 -32.33
CA THR A 234 -6.71 31.38 -32.86
C THR A 234 -5.65 30.51 -32.17
N MET A 235 -5.01 29.70 -33.01
CA MET A 235 -3.75 28.97 -32.79
C MET A 235 -2.71 29.78 -31.99
N ALA A 236 -2.74 31.15 -32.12
CA ALA A 236 -1.89 32.02 -31.32
C ALA A 236 -2.19 32.02 -29.82
N LYS A 237 -3.45 31.97 -29.42
CA LYS A 237 -3.86 31.90 -28.00
C LYS A 237 -3.51 30.55 -27.41
N MET A 238 -3.69 29.48 -28.18
CA MET A 238 -3.25 28.14 -27.87
C MET A 238 -1.75 28.02 -27.61
N LEU A 239 -0.94 28.62 -28.49
CA LEU A 239 0.51 28.64 -28.34
C LEU A 239 0.96 29.48 -27.13
N MET A 240 0.24 30.57 -26.82
CA MET A 240 0.49 31.32 -25.59
C MET A 240 0.17 30.54 -24.33
N ASP A 241 -0.98 29.85 -24.31
CA ASP A 241 -1.36 28.99 -23.18
C ASP A 241 -0.39 27.81 -22.96
N ILE A 242 0.05 27.18 -24.06
CA ILE A 242 1.09 26.12 -24.01
C ILE A 242 2.41 26.70 -23.49
N LYS A 243 2.82 27.91 -23.94
CA LYS A 243 4.03 28.58 -23.46
C LYS A 243 3.93 28.88 -21.96
N GLU A 244 2.79 29.36 -21.49
CA GLU A 244 2.55 29.63 -20.08
C GLU A 244 2.61 28.33 -19.25
N GLN A 245 1.96 27.25 -19.70
CA GLN A 245 2.02 25.97 -19.06
C GLN A 245 3.40 25.34 -19.02
N LEU A 246 4.18 25.46 -20.09
CA LEU A 246 5.57 25.05 -20.13
C LEU A 246 6.44 25.84 -19.13
N THR A 247 6.15 27.13 -18.94
CA THR A 247 6.84 27.97 -17.95
C THR A 247 6.50 27.51 -16.52
N ILE A 248 5.23 27.21 -16.26
CA ILE A 248 4.77 26.65 -14.96
C ILE A 248 5.40 25.29 -14.70
N LEU A 249 5.45 24.42 -15.71
CA LEU A 249 6.09 23.10 -15.61
C LEU A 249 7.60 23.22 -15.35
N ALA A 250 8.29 24.15 -16.00
CA ALA A 250 9.70 24.42 -15.76
C ALA A 250 9.96 24.87 -14.31
N LYS A 251 9.07 25.72 -13.77
CA LYS A 251 9.12 26.14 -12.36
C LYS A 251 8.87 24.96 -11.43
N LYS A 252 7.80 24.19 -11.66
CA LYS A 252 7.51 22.99 -10.88
C LYS A 252 8.64 21.96 -10.91
N LYS A 253 9.31 21.78 -12.06
CA LYS A 253 10.48 20.91 -12.16
C LYS A 253 11.63 21.40 -11.27
N LYS A 254 11.86 22.71 -11.22
CA LYS A 254 12.87 23.30 -10.32
C LYS A 254 12.50 23.11 -8.84
N ASP A 255 11.22 23.24 -8.52
CA ASP A 255 10.73 23.02 -7.16
C ASP A 255 10.89 21.54 -6.76
N ILE A 256 10.57 20.60 -7.65
CA ILE A 256 10.79 19.16 -7.44
C ILE A 256 12.26 18.87 -7.16
N THR A 257 13.19 19.36 -7.99
CA THR A 257 14.62 19.14 -7.74
C THR A 257 15.09 19.73 -6.41
N SER A 258 14.48 20.83 -5.96
CA SER A 258 14.75 21.41 -4.65
C SER A 258 14.21 20.54 -3.52
N TYR A 259 13.00 19.99 -3.68
CA TYR A 259 12.41 19.05 -2.68
C TYR A 259 13.16 17.72 -2.63
N ASP A 260 13.59 17.18 -3.76
CA ASP A 260 14.42 15.97 -3.81
C ASP A 260 15.72 16.16 -3.02
N HIS A 261 16.40 17.31 -3.24
CA HIS A 261 17.60 17.63 -2.47
C HIS A 261 17.32 17.81 -0.96
N GLN A 262 16.19 18.43 -0.61
CA GLN A 262 15.78 18.53 0.80
C GLN A 262 15.47 17.15 1.40
N ALA A 263 14.84 16.26 0.63
CA ALA A 263 14.57 14.89 1.05
C ALA A 263 15.87 14.12 1.31
N GLU A 264 16.86 14.23 0.42
CA GLU A 264 18.19 13.64 0.63
C GLU A 264 18.86 14.16 1.91
N LEU A 265 18.81 15.47 2.16
CA LEU A 265 19.38 16.04 3.39
C LEU A 265 18.66 15.55 4.65
N ILE A 266 17.34 15.39 4.59
CA ILE A 266 16.55 14.85 5.70
C ILE A 266 16.90 13.37 5.95
N GLU A 267 17.12 12.58 4.91
CA GLU A 267 17.57 11.19 5.06
C GLU A 267 18.95 11.12 5.71
N VAL A 268 19.91 11.92 5.26
CA VAL A 268 21.23 12.01 5.88
C VAL A 268 21.14 12.42 7.35
N LEU A 269 20.29 13.40 7.68
CA LEU A 269 20.05 13.82 9.05
C LEU A 269 19.43 12.67 9.88
N ARG A 270 18.45 11.99 9.36
CA ARG A 270 17.81 10.82 10.00
C ARG A 270 18.85 9.76 10.35
N ASP A 271 19.74 9.44 9.41
CA ASP A 271 20.77 8.41 9.61
C ASP A 271 21.81 8.86 10.66
N LYS A 272 22.16 10.15 10.67
CA LYS A 272 23.02 10.72 11.71
C LYS A 272 22.37 10.69 13.09
N VAL A 273 21.09 11.04 13.18
CA VAL A 273 20.34 10.96 14.43
C VAL A 273 20.19 9.52 14.91
N ALA A 274 19.91 8.57 14.01
CA ALA A 274 19.85 7.15 14.35
C ALA A 274 21.19 6.64 14.90
N SER A 275 22.32 7.01 14.28
CA SER A 275 23.66 6.67 14.75
C SER A 275 23.96 7.29 16.12
N PHE A 276 23.57 8.55 16.33
CA PHE A 276 23.72 9.20 17.61
C PHE A 276 22.90 8.52 18.70
N MET A 277 21.66 8.17 18.41
CA MET A 277 20.78 7.44 19.34
C MET A 277 21.36 6.07 19.73
N SER A 278 21.95 5.35 18.75
CA SER A 278 22.61 4.08 19.01
C SER A 278 23.80 4.26 19.96
N LEU A 279 24.67 5.23 19.69
CA LEU A 279 25.83 5.52 20.55
C LEU A 279 25.40 5.97 21.97
N TYR A 280 24.36 6.79 22.06
CA TYR A 280 23.81 7.20 23.34
C TYR A 280 23.26 6.01 24.13
N GLN A 281 22.61 5.09 23.46
CA GLN A 281 22.12 3.86 24.08
C GLN A 281 23.26 2.95 24.57
N GLU A 282 24.32 2.81 23.76
CA GLU A 282 25.54 2.09 24.16
C GLU A 282 26.21 2.73 25.39
N GLN A 283 26.34 4.06 25.40
CA GLN A 283 26.84 4.79 26.54
C GLN A 283 26.00 4.52 27.80
N THR A 284 24.68 4.66 27.68
CA THR A 284 23.76 4.40 28.81
C THR A 284 23.85 2.95 29.31
N ASN A 285 24.00 2.00 28.42
CA ASN A 285 24.20 0.60 28.79
C ASN A 285 25.55 0.36 29.49
N MET A 286 26.62 1.02 29.04
CA MET A 286 27.94 0.98 29.70
C MET A 286 27.89 1.61 31.09
N GLU A 287 27.21 2.74 31.25
CA GLU A 287 27.02 3.39 32.56
C GLU A 287 26.28 2.46 33.53
N LYS A 288 25.23 1.79 33.08
CA LYS A 288 24.51 0.79 33.88
C LYS A 288 25.41 -0.39 34.25
N LEU A 289 26.16 -0.92 33.28
CA LEU A 289 27.08 -2.01 33.54
C LEU A 289 28.15 -1.64 34.55
N LEU A 290 28.70 -0.43 34.47
CA LEU A 290 29.67 0.08 35.45
C LEU A 290 29.03 0.19 36.83
N ALA A 291 27.81 0.69 36.93
CA ALA A 291 27.08 0.76 38.21
C ALA A 291 26.86 -0.63 38.79
N ASP A 292 26.44 -1.60 37.98
CA ASP A 292 26.26 -3.01 38.39
C ASP A 292 27.58 -3.65 38.87
N ILE A 293 28.71 -3.37 38.18
CA ILE A 293 30.04 -3.85 38.58
C ILE A 293 30.41 -3.23 39.95
N CYS A 294 30.19 -1.93 40.14
CA CYS A 294 30.49 -1.27 41.43
C CYS A 294 29.65 -1.89 42.55
N VAL A 295 28.34 -2.02 42.37
CA VAL A 295 27.45 -2.63 43.39
C VAL A 295 27.86 -4.07 43.70
N THR A 296 28.09 -4.86 42.65
CA THR A 296 28.52 -6.25 42.83
C THR A 296 29.90 -6.35 43.51
N GLY A 297 30.81 -5.43 43.17
CA GLY A 297 32.14 -5.35 43.81
C GLY A 297 32.05 -4.99 45.30
N GLU A 298 31.17 -4.04 45.66
CA GLU A 298 30.92 -3.70 47.06
C GLU A 298 30.33 -4.87 47.84
N GLU A 299 29.37 -5.61 47.22
CA GLU A 299 28.81 -6.82 47.84
C GLU A 299 29.88 -7.91 48.05
N PHE A 300 30.76 -8.15 47.08
CA PHE A 300 31.83 -9.09 47.21
C PHE A 300 32.79 -8.70 48.34
N VAL A 301 33.23 -7.46 48.39
CA VAL A 301 34.09 -6.96 49.45
C VAL A 301 33.46 -7.12 50.85
N LYS A 302 32.15 -6.84 50.95
CA LYS A 302 31.42 -7.05 52.19
C LYS A 302 31.33 -8.51 52.60
N ASN A 303 30.98 -9.39 51.65
CA ASN A 303 30.91 -10.83 51.90
C ASN A 303 32.28 -11.42 52.27
N ASP A 304 33.35 -10.97 51.63
CA ASP A 304 34.71 -11.38 51.94
C ASP A 304 35.15 -10.90 53.34
N ALA A 305 34.79 -9.67 53.70
CA ALA A 305 35.04 -9.16 55.06
C ALA A 305 34.29 -9.99 56.13
N GLU A 306 33.03 -10.30 55.93
CA GLU A 306 32.25 -11.16 56.81
C GLU A 306 32.83 -12.60 56.91
N THR A 307 33.30 -13.11 55.77
CA THR A 307 33.94 -14.43 55.73
C THR A 307 35.27 -14.45 56.45
N LEU A 308 36.10 -13.42 56.30
CA LEU A 308 37.32 -13.21 57.03
C LEU A 308 37.09 -13.16 58.53
N GLU A 309 36.13 -12.39 58.99
CA GLU A 309 35.78 -12.28 60.40
C GLU A 309 35.37 -13.68 60.97
N LYS A 310 34.54 -14.44 60.28
CA LYS A 310 34.19 -15.79 60.67
C LYS A 310 35.40 -16.73 60.73
N LEU A 311 36.28 -16.65 59.75
CA LEU A 311 37.50 -17.43 59.74
C LEU A 311 38.45 -17.05 60.88
N GLU A 312 38.55 -15.79 61.19
CA GLU A 312 39.36 -15.33 62.33
C GLU A 312 38.78 -15.79 63.68
N GLN A 313 37.50 -15.71 63.81
CA GLN A 313 36.83 -16.27 65.00
C GLN A 313 37.08 -17.77 65.11
N THR A 314 36.86 -18.53 64.05
CA THR A 314 37.14 -19.99 64.05
C THR A 314 38.62 -20.28 64.33
N ARG A 315 39.54 -19.54 63.79
CA ARG A 315 40.97 -19.67 64.08
C ARG A 315 41.28 -19.43 65.57
N ASN A 316 40.69 -18.39 66.14
CA ASN A 316 40.89 -18.05 67.56
C ASN A 316 40.31 -19.14 68.48
N GLU A 317 39.09 -19.66 68.17
CA GLU A 317 38.48 -20.77 68.87
C GLU A 317 39.36 -22.04 68.84
N LYS A 318 39.86 -22.36 67.63
CA LYS A 318 40.76 -23.53 67.47
C LYS A 318 42.08 -23.35 68.17
N ARG A 319 42.62 -22.12 68.21
CA ARG A 319 43.81 -21.82 68.99
C ARG A 319 43.58 -22.00 70.47
N ALA A 320 42.51 -21.46 71.01
CA ALA A 320 42.13 -21.61 72.41
C ALA A 320 41.91 -23.09 72.80
N ALA A 321 41.23 -23.86 71.94
CA ALA A 321 41.03 -25.31 72.13
C ALA A 321 42.39 -26.06 72.11
N LYS A 322 43.26 -25.69 71.19
CA LYS A 322 44.63 -26.30 71.14
C LYS A 322 45.42 -25.98 72.39
N ASP A 323 45.39 -24.75 72.87
CA ASP A 323 46.11 -24.35 74.10
C ASP A 323 45.54 -25.03 75.33
N ASP A 324 44.22 -25.21 75.41
CA ASP A 324 43.59 -25.96 76.47
C ASP A 324 43.97 -27.46 76.42
N GLN A 325 43.98 -28.07 75.23
CA GLN A 325 44.47 -29.45 75.05
C GLN A 325 45.95 -29.60 75.46
N ARG A 326 46.79 -28.63 75.11
CA ARG A 326 48.18 -28.63 75.50
C ARG A 326 48.37 -28.55 77.05
N LYS A 327 47.61 -27.66 77.68
CA LYS A 327 47.57 -27.58 79.18
C LYS A 327 47.11 -28.93 79.80
N ARG A 328 46.03 -29.52 79.25
CA ARG A 328 45.55 -30.82 79.72
C ARG A 328 46.64 -31.92 79.57
N MET A 329 47.35 -31.93 78.42
CA MET A 329 48.44 -32.89 78.19
C MET A 329 49.58 -32.68 79.16
N GLU A 330 49.95 -31.43 79.46
CA GLU A 330 50.99 -31.10 80.47
C GLU A 330 50.58 -31.52 81.88
N CYS A 331 49.33 -31.24 82.25
CA CYS A 331 48.78 -31.71 83.53
C CYS A 331 48.75 -33.26 83.62
N LEU A 332 48.40 -33.95 82.53
CA LEU A 332 48.40 -35.44 82.54
C LEU A 332 49.86 -36.00 82.63
N LYS A 333 50.87 -35.33 81.99
CA LYS A 333 52.24 -35.72 82.16
C LYS A 333 52.69 -35.55 83.60
N VAL A 334 52.42 -34.39 84.21
CA VAL A 334 52.76 -34.17 85.62
C VAL A 334 52.05 -35.11 86.52
N ALA A 335 50.75 -35.45 86.31
CA ALA A 335 50.04 -36.44 87.05
C ALA A 335 50.60 -37.85 86.89
N ARG A 336 51.06 -38.20 85.72
CA ARG A 336 51.71 -39.48 85.44
C ARG A 336 53.11 -39.59 86.15
N ASP A 337 53.92 -38.53 86.05
CA ASP A 337 55.17 -38.48 86.70
C ASP A 337 55.04 -38.51 88.25
N LYS A 338 54.02 -37.82 88.80
CA LYS A 338 53.69 -37.91 90.18
C LYS A 338 53.28 -39.33 90.61
N ARG A 339 52.44 -40.03 89.84
CA ARG A 339 52.12 -41.43 90.13
C ARG A 339 53.31 -42.37 90.07
N HIS A 340 54.16 -42.11 89.10
CA HIS A 340 55.40 -42.87 88.97
C HIS A 340 56.33 -42.68 90.18
N LEU A 341 56.48 -41.44 90.64
CA LEU A 341 57.17 -41.15 91.87
C LEU A 341 56.58 -41.80 93.09
N GLU A 342 55.23 -41.73 93.24
CA GLU A 342 54.50 -42.44 94.33
C GLU A 342 54.70 -43.93 94.31
N GLN A 343 54.74 -44.60 93.11
CA GLN A 343 55.10 -46.00 92.96
C GLN A 343 56.54 -46.32 93.36
N LEU A 344 57.51 -45.48 92.93
CA LEU A 344 58.86 -45.64 93.38
C LEU A 344 59.04 -45.48 94.87
N TYR A 345 58.42 -44.46 95.46
CA TYR A 345 58.40 -44.34 96.92
C TYR A 345 57.76 -45.53 97.65
N GLY A 346 56.74 -46.17 97.08
CA GLY A 346 56.13 -47.36 97.61
C GLY A 346 57.04 -48.61 97.48
N GLN A 347 58.01 -48.65 96.58
CA GLN A 347 58.98 -49.72 96.38
C GLN A 347 60.23 -49.62 97.31
N ILE A 348 60.44 -48.41 97.85
CA ILE A 348 61.59 -48.15 98.73
C ILE A 348 61.23 -48.39 100.23
N LYS A 349 59.93 -48.53 100.56
CA LYS A 349 59.45 -48.99 101.84
C LYS A 349 59.31 -50.51 101.86
#